data_336e4ff56c45a9c7e585718a77851b4e
#
_entry.id   336e4ff56c45a9c7e585718a77851b4e
#
_cell.length_a   1.000
_cell.length_b   1.000
_cell.length_c   1.000
_cell.angle_alpha   90.00
_cell.angle_beta   90.00
_cell.angle_gamma   90.00
#
_symmetry.space_group_name_H-M   'P 1'
#
loop_
_entity.id
_entity.type
_entity.pdbx_description
1 polymer ?
#
loop_
_entity_poly.entity_id
_entity_poly.type
_entity_poly.pdbx_seq_one_letter_code
_entity_poly.pdbx_strand_id
1 'polypeptide(L)'
;MRVKGAGFIFLALWSVLALAATSPELDGLVEVKPKRMDAAWLLPGVDFRQYSAVMIDEPDVAFDKDWMRNMNETRSLSRRVSQADAEKIAAATRSGLVEVFQEEFRKAGYSIATAPGADVLRLSPAIVRLYINAPDVMSADRSRTYTVDAGQATLVLRAEDSVSGALLGMAVDRREARGTGFVTWTNSVTNRSDFRRLFQQWAKICIKGLDELKAASPVSP
;
A
#
# COMPACT_ATOMS: atom_id res chain seq x y z
N MET A 1 -52.28 -0.58 32.92
CA MET A 1 -51.37 0.54 32.63
C MET A 1 -50.28 0.03 31.70
N ARG A 2 -50.35 0.36 30.40
CA ARG A 2 -49.47 -0.14 29.35
C ARG A 2 -48.41 0.93 29.08
N VAL A 3 -47.12 0.61 29.29
CA VAL A 3 -46.00 1.48 28.87
C VAL A 3 -45.45 0.93 27.56
N LYS A 4 -45.55 1.70 26.50
CA LYS A 4 -44.96 1.42 25.20
C LYS A 4 -43.50 1.83 25.21
N GLY A 5 -42.58 0.88 25.01
CA GLY A 5 -41.15 1.16 24.73
C GLY A 5 -40.97 1.53 23.28
N ALA A 6 -40.48 2.74 23.01
CA ALA A 6 -40.05 3.17 21.71
C ALA A 6 -38.60 2.73 21.47
N GLY A 7 -38.40 1.84 20.50
CA GLY A 7 -37.07 1.46 20.06
C GLY A 7 -36.50 2.52 19.12
N PHE A 8 -35.42 3.15 19.53
CA PHE A 8 -34.62 4.02 18.67
C PHE A 8 -33.67 3.16 17.81
N ILE A 9 -33.94 3.09 16.52
CA ILE A 9 -33.04 2.53 15.52
C ILE A 9 -32.00 3.62 15.19
N PHE A 10 -30.76 3.44 15.67
CA PHE A 10 -29.63 4.27 15.24
C PHE A 10 -29.17 3.76 13.87
N LEU A 11 -29.56 4.46 12.82
CA LEU A 11 -28.92 4.35 11.50
C LEU A 11 -27.58 5.07 11.55
N ALA A 12 -26.50 4.32 11.72
CA ALA A 12 -25.15 4.83 11.52
C ALA A 12 -24.88 4.91 10.01
N LEU A 13 -25.16 6.08 9.41
CA LEU A 13 -24.60 6.44 8.09
C LEU A 13 -23.10 6.67 8.26
N TRP A 14 -22.31 5.71 7.87
CA TRP A 14 -20.87 5.90 7.71
C TRP A 14 -20.60 6.67 6.41
N SER A 15 -20.49 7.96 6.53
CA SER A 15 -19.99 8.86 5.47
C SER A 15 -18.48 8.67 5.33
N VAL A 16 -18.06 8.06 4.25
CA VAL A 16 -16.65 7.75 3.92
C VAL A 16 -15.83 9.00 3.51
N LEU A 17 -16.36 10.20 3.73
CA LEU A 17 -15.73 11.47 3.29
C LEU A 17 -15.23 12.37 4.43
N ALA A 18 -15.04 11.87 5.64
CA ALA A 18 -14.58 12.68 6.77
C ALA A 18 -13.27 12.16 7.39
N LEU A 19 -12.33 11.64 6.59
CA LEU A 19 -11.02 11.20 7.11
C LEU A 19 -9.96 12.32 7.14
N ALA A 20 -10.31 13.53 6.73
CA ALA A 20 -9.34 14.62 6.63
C ALA A 20 -9.22 15.50 7.88
N ALA A 21 -10.02 15.30 8.92
CA ALA A 21 -10.13 16.35 9.95
C ALA A 21 -9.71 15.98 11.38
N THR A 22 -9.47 14.69 11.73
CA THR A 22 -9.14 14.34 13.13
C THR A 22 -8.45 12.97 13.30
N SER A 23 -7.56 12.58 12.42
CA SER A 23 -6.69 11.43 12.73
C SER A 23 -5.48 11.96 13.49
N PRO A 24 -5.20 11.50 14.73
CA PRO A 24 -4.00 11.90 15.47
C PRO A 24 -2.70 11.60 14.72
N GLU A 25 -2.74 10.75 13.71
CA GLU A 25 -1.61 10.43 12.83
C GLU A 25 -1.22 11.57 11.87
N LEU A 26 -2.09 12.57 11.62
CA LEU A 26 -1.82 13.71 10.74
C LEU A 26 -1.55 15.00 11.52
N ASP A 27 -1.41 14.92 12.84
CA ASP A 27 -1.17 16.11 13.67
C ASP A 27 0.14 16.78 13.27
N GLY A 28 0.04 18.05 12.89
CA GLY A 28 1.16 18.85 12.40
C GLY A 28 1.50 18.71 10.90
N LEU A 29 0.93 17.74 10.19
CA LEU A 29 1.14 17.61 8.75
C LEU A 29 0.17 18.50 7.97
N VAL A 30 0.67 19.11 6.89
CA VAL A 30 -0.13 19.93 5.95
C VAL A 30 -0.30 19.14 4.65
N GLU A 31 -1.53 19.13 4.14
CA GLU A 31 -1.83 18.53 2.85
C GLU A 31 -1.12 19.28 1.73
N VAL A 32 -0.43 18.53 0.86
CA VAL A 32 0.24 19.07 -0.31
C VAL A 32 -0.34 18.41 -1.56
N LYS A 33 -0.27 19.09 -2.70
CA LYS A 33 -0.74 18.53 -3.97
C LYS A 33 0.36 17.68 -4.62
N PRO A 34 0.33 16.35 -4.53
CA PRO A 34 1.35 15.52 -5.14
C PRO A 34 1.18 15.46 -6.66
N LYS A 35 2.29 15.30 -7.38
CA LYS A 35 2.25 15.20 -8.85
C LYS A 35 1.90 13.78 -9.35
N ARG A 36 2.12 12.75 -8.52
CA ARG A 36 2.12 11.34 -8.97
C ARG A 36 1.46 10.37 -8.02
N MET A 37 0.93 10.85 -6.90
CA MET A 37 0.16 10.09 -5.93
C MET A 37 -1.23 10.71 -5.77
N ASP A 38 -2.16 9.99 -5.19
CA ASP A 38 -3.53 10.48 -5.01
C ASP A 38 -3.60 11.57 -3.94
N ALA A 39 -2.84 11.41 -2.84
CA ALA A 39 -2.77 12.38 -1.75
C ALA A 39 -1.40 12.33 -1.05
N ALA A 40 -0.98 13.45 -0.47
CA ALA A 40 0.22 13.53 0.36
C ALA A 40 0.11 14.64 1.41
N TRP A 41 0.79 14.43 2.52
CA TRP A 41 0.92 15.36 3.64
C TRP A 41 2.38 15.46 4.06
N LEU A 42 2.83 16.65 4.41
CA LEU A 42 4.21 16.91 4.81
C LEU A 42 4.26 17.73 6.09
N LEU A 43 5.24 17.47 6.93
CA LEU A 43 5.54 18.30 8.08
C LEU A 43 6.26 19.57 7.60
N PRO A 44 5.73 20.77 7.84
CA PRO A 44 6.39 22.01 7.46
C PRO A 44 7.75 22.20 8.13
N GLY A 45 8.70 22.78 7.41
CA GLY A 45 10.03 23.09 7.93
C GLY A 45 11.01 21.91 7.91
N VAL A 46 10.60 20.72 7.50
CA VAL A 46 11.51 19.56 7.40
C VAL A 46 12.55 19.76 6.30
N ASP A 47 13.79 19.44 6.63
CA ASP A 47 14.90 19.40 5.68
C ASP A 47 15.22 17.95 5.27
N PHE A 48 14.75 17.55 4.10
CA PHE A 48 15.00 16.19 3.59
C PHE A 48 16.43 15.99 3.06
N ARG A 49 17.24 17.06 2.88
CA ARG A 49 18.61 16.95 2.37
C ARG A 49 19.55 16.15 3.26
N GLN A 50 19.24 16.07 4.56
CA GLN A 50 20.03 15.30 5.52
C GLN A 50 19.94 13.78 5.31
N TYR A 51 18.93 13.25 4.65
CA TYR A 51 18.73 11.82 4.51
C TYR A 51 19.44 11.27 3.27
N SER A 52 20.56 10.58 3.47
CA SER A 52 21.34 9.91 2.42
C SER A 52 21.01 8.43 2.27
N ALA A 53 20.43 7.85 3.29
CA ALA A 53 20.03 6.45 3.36
C ALA A 53 18.54 6.31 3.66
N VAL A 54 18.00 5.15 3.31
CA VAL A 54 16.61 4.77 3.64
C VAL A 54 16.59 3.44 4.38
N MET A 55 15.71 3.33 5.38
CA MET A 55 15.34 2.08 6.03
C MET A 55 13.90 1.76 5.63
N ILE A 56 13.67 0.57 5.11
CA ILE A 56 12.36 0.15 4.60
C ILE A 56 11.83 -0.94 5.51
N ASP A 57 10.74 -0.65 6.20
CA ASP A 57 10.07 -1.61 7.08
C ASP A 57 9.33 -2.68 6.28
N GLU A 58 9.08 -3.82 6.92
CA GLU A 58 8.16 -4.81 6.41
C GLU A 58 6.74 -4.22 6.38
N PRO A 59 6.02 -4.25 5.23
CA PRO A 59 4.72 -3.62 5.12
C PRO A 59 3.63 -4.41 5.85
N ASP A 60 2.68 -3.69 6.44
CA ASP A 60 1.38 -4.28 6.76
C ASP A 60 0.60 -4.54 5.47
N VAL A 61 -0.08 -5.69 5.41
CA VAL A 61 -0.90 -6.07 4.25
C VAL A 61 -2.30 -6.43 4.69
N ALA A 62 -3.27 -5.65 4.23
CA ALA A 62 -4.69 -5.90 4.44
C ALA A 62 -5.43 -6.04 3.10
N PHE A 63 -6.19 -7.12 2.96
CA PHE A 63 -7.09 -7.33 1.82
C PHE A 63 -8.29 -6.38 1.88
N ASP A 64 -8.92 -6.18 0.73
CA ASP A 64 -10.27 -5.60 0.69
C ASP A 64 -11.22 -6.47 1.53
N LYS A 65 -12.08 -5.83 2.31
CA LYS A 65 -12.91 -6.50 3.32
C LYS A 65 -13.77 -7.65 2.75
N ASP A 66 -14.17 -7.53 1.50
CA ASP A 66 -15.05 -8.49 0.83
C ASP A 66 -14.30 -9.42 -0.13
N TRP A 67 -12.99 -9.24 -0.28
CA TRP A 67 -12.18 -9.96 -1.27
C TRP A 67 -12.37 -11.47 -1.20
N MET A 68 -12.19 -12.09 -0.05
CA MET A 68 -12.27 -13.56 0.10
C MET A 68 -13.68 -14.06 -0.18
N ARG A 69 -14.71 -13.35 0.27
CA ARG A 69 -16.11 -13.68 -0.02
C ARG A 69 -16.37 -13.65 -1.51
N ASN A 70 -16.02 -12.55 -2.17
CA ASN A 70 -16.22 -12.36 -3.60
C ASN A 70 -15.45 -13.41 -4.42
N MET A 71 -14.22 -13.73 -4.01
CA MET A 71 -13.43 -14.79 -4.66
C MET A 71 -14.07 -16.17 -4.55
N ASN A 72 -14.77 -16.45 -3.47
CA ASN A 72 -15.35 -17.76 -3.19
C ASN A 72 -16.80 -17.92 -3.65
N GLU A 73 -17.47 -16.84 -4.04
CA GLU A 73 -18.88 -16.83 -4.43
C GLU A 73 -19.17 -17.76 -5.61
N THR A 74 -18.31 -17.74 -6.64
CA THR A 74 -18.49 -18.53 -7.85
C THR A 74 -17.60 -19.76 -7.93
N ARG A 75 -16.77 -20.02 -6.90
CA ARG A 75 -15.83 -21.14 -6.90
C ARG A 75 -16.42 -22.40 -6.26
N SER A 76 -16.12 -23.57 -6.86
CA SER A 76 -16.39 -24.86 -6.23
C SER A 76 -15.61 -25.01 -4.92
N LEU A 77 -16.09 -25.83 -4.00
CA LEU A 77 -15.49 -26.04 -2.67
C LEU A 77 -14.00 -26.36 -2.73
N SER A 78 -13.57 -27.18 -3.69
CA SER A 78 -12.18 -27.58 -3.86
C SER A 78 -11.25 -26.46 -4.39
N ARG A 79 -11.81 -25.34 -4.84
CA ARG A 79 -11.07 -24.20 -5.42
C ARG A 79 -11.26 -22.91 -4.63
N ARG A 80 -11.88 -22.98 -3.46
CA ARG A 80 -12.06 -21.82 -2.59
C ARG A 80 -10.72 -21.36 -2.02
N VAL A 81 -10.56 -20.05 -1.97
CA VAL A 81 -9.44 -19.38 -1.27
C VAL A 81 -9.62 -19.61 0.21
N SER A 82 -8.64 -20.20 0.85
CA SER A 82 -8.61 -20.40 2.29
C SER A 82 -7.88 -19.23 2.99
N GLN A 83 -8.02 -19.17 4.32
CA GLN A 83 -7.24 -18.22 5.13
C GLN A 83 -5.73 -18.45 4.96
N ALA A 84 -5.28 -19.70 4.88
CA ALA A 84 -3.88 -20.03 4.67
C ALA A 84 -3.36 -19.54 3.29
N ASP A 85 -4.21 -19.56 2.25
CA ASP A 85 -3.85 -19.00 0.96
C ASP A 85 -3.74 -17.48 1.03
N ALA A 86 -4.67 -16.81 1.72
CA ALA A 86 -4.60 -15.38 1.94
C ALA A 86 -3.32 -14.97 2.69
N GLU A 87 -2.93 -15.70 3.72
CA GLU A 87 -1.68 -15.47 4.47
C GLU A 87 -0.44 -15.64 3.61
N LYS A 88 -0.38 -16.67 2.76
CA LYS A 88 0.71 -16.87 1.79
C LYS A 88 0.80 -15.71 0.79
N ILE A 89 -0.33 -15.24 0.30
CA ILE A 89 -0.41 -14.10 -0.61
C ILE A 89 0.07 -12.82 0.10
N ALA A 90 -0.38 -12.57 1.33
CA ALA A 90 0.06 -11.43 2.12
C ALA A 90 1.58 -11.48 2.38
N ALA A 91 2.13 -12.64 2.74
CA ALA A 91 3.56 -12.83 2.95
C ALA A 91 4.36 -12.56 1.66
N ALA A 92 3.90 -13.08 0.52
CA ALA A 92 4.54 -12.83 -0.77
C ALA A 92 4.46 -11.36 -1.20
N THR A 93 3.37 -10.67 -0.84
CA THR A 93 3.19 -9.23 -1.08
C THR A 93 4.18 -8.43 -0.24
N ARG A 94 4.33 -8.74 1.06
CA ARG A 94 5.29 -8.10 1.96
C ARG A 94 6.71 -8.21 1.44
N SER A 95 7.18 -9.44 1.24
CA SER A 95 8.56 -9.68 0.79
C SER A 95 8.84 -9.07 -0.59
N GLY A 96 7.89 -9.18 -1.52
CA GLY A 96 8.02 -8.64 -2.86
C GLY A 96 8.09 -7.12 -2.90
N LEU A 97 7.32 -6.42 -2.06
CA LEU A 97 7.39 -4.96 -1.95
C LEU A 97 8.73 -4.50 -1.39
N VAL A 98 9.19 -5.09 -0.27
CA VAL A 98 10.46 -4.74 0.35
C VAL A 98 11.62 -4.97 -0.62
N GLU A 99 11.67 -6.16 -1.27
CA GLU A 99 12.70 -6.48 -2.26
C GLU A 99 12.78 -5.43 -3.37
N VAL A 100 11.62 -5.09 -3.96
CA VAL A 100 11.56 -4.14 -5.07
C VAL A 100 11.93 -2.73 -4.63
N PHE A 101 11.43 -2.27 -3.49
CA PHE A 101 11.78 -0.95 -2.96
C PHE A 101 13.28 -0.85 -2.70
N GLN A 102 13.87 -1.82 -2.01
CA GLN A 102 15.32 -1.85 -1.76
C GLN A 102 16.12 -1.86 -3.06
N GLU A 103 15.70 -2.64 -4.06
CA GLU A 103 16.36 -2.72 -5.37
C GLU A 103 16.33 -1.37 -6.09
N GLU A 104 15.15 -0.72 -6.18
CA GLU A 104 14.99 0.54 -6.91
C GLU A 104 15.68 1.71 -6.18
N PHE A 105 15.61 1.77 -4.83
CA PHE A 105 16.33 2.79 -4.06
C PHE A 105 17.85 2.64 -4.18
N ARG A 106 18.41 1.42 -4.17
CA ARG A 106 19.85 1.20 -4.45
C ARG A 106 20.23 1.65 -5.86
N LYS A 107 19.43 1.35 -6.87
CA LYS A 107 19.66 1.81 -8.25
C LYS A 107 19.66 3.33 -8.38
N ALA A 108 18.88 4.00 -7.54
CA ALA A 108 18.82 5.47 -7.49
C ALA A 108 19.96 6.09 -6.66
N GLY A 109 20.86 5.28 -6.07
CA GLY A 109 22.01 5.76 -5.32
C GLY A 109 21.80 5.91 -3.82
N TYR A 110 20.64 5.50 -3.29
CA TYR A 110 20.38 5.49 -1.85
C TYR A 110 20.99 4.27 -1.18
N SER A 111 21.63 4.46 -0.03
CA SER A 111 22.03 3.36 0.85
C SER A 111 20.81 2.77 1.56
N ILE A 112 20.77 1.43 1.69
CA ILE A 112 19.72 0.74 2.45
C ILE A 112 20.25 0.46 3.85
N ALA A 113 19.71 1.18 4.83
CA ALA A 113 20.06 1.01 6.24
C ALA A 113 19.24 -0.14 6.87
N THR A 114 19.87 -0.84 7.81
CA THR A 114 19.25 -1.89 8.64
C THR A 114 19.06 -1.46 10.09
N ALA A 115 19.52 -0.24 10.43
CA ALA A 115 19.39 0.35 11.75
C ALA A 115 19.14 1.86 11.62
N PRO A 116 18.51 2.50 12.64
CA PRO A 116 18.35 3.95 12.69
C PRO A 116 19.69 4.69 12.64
N GLY A 117 19.68 5.88 12.02
CA GLY A 117 20.83 6.78 11.92
C GLY A 117 20.39 8.20 11.62
N ALA A 118 21.23 9.18 11.92
CA ALA A 118 20.89 10.61 11.75
C ALA A 118 20.63 11.01 10.29
N ASP A 119 21.15 10.24 9.33
CA ASP A 119 20.95 10.43 7.91
C ASP A 119 20.01 9.40 7.27
N VAL A 120 19.27 8.64 8.09
CA VAL A 120 18.40 7.55 7.64
C VAL A 120 16.94 7.98 7.70
N LEU A 121 16.28 8.01 6.56
CA LEU A 121 14.83 8.15 6.45
C LEU A 121 14.18 6.76 6.58
N ARG A 122 13.29 6.60 7.55
CA ARG A 122 12.50 5.40 7.72
C ARG A 122 11.24 5.47 6.85
N LEU A 123 11.04 4.48 6.02
CA LEU A 123 9.87 4.31 5.17
C LEU A 123 9.06 3.12 5.69
N SER A 124 7.86 3.40 6.19
CA SER A 124 6.94 2.40 6.72
C SER A 124 5.74 2.27 5.77
N PRO A 125 5.81 1.34 4.80
CA PRO A 125 4.72 1.11 3.85
C PRO A 125 3.62 0.25 4.48
N ALA A 126 2.37 0.47 4.03
CA ALA A 126 1.26 -0.44 4.22
C ALA A 126 0.52 -0.63 2.89
N ILE A 127 0.13 -1.87 2.61
CA ILE A 127 -0.76 -2.20 1.49
C ILE A 127 -2.14 -2.43 2.05
N VAL A 128 -3.07 -1.54 1.72
CA VAL A 128 -4.47 -1.67 2.13
C VAL A 128 -5.35 -1.92 0.91
N ARG A 129 -6.53 -2.51 1.14
CA ARG A 129 -7.48 -2.88 0.08
C ARG A 129 -6.85 -3.69 -1.05
N LEU A 130 -5.97 -4.64 -0.69
CA LEU A 130 -5.40 -5.57 -1.67
C LEU A 130 -6.53 -6.42 -2.26
N TYR A 131 -6.68 -6.36 -3.57
CA TYR A 131 -7.65 -7.15 -4.32
C TYR A 131 -6.94 -7.87 -5.47
N ILE A 132 -6.95 -9.20 -5.47
CA ILE A 132 -6.34 -10.03 -6.51
C ILE A 132 -7.47 -10.72 -7.25
N ASN A 133 -7.55 -10.50 -8.57
CA ASN A 133 -8.67 -10.98 -9.39
C ASN A 133 -8.67 -12.51 -9.58
N ALA A 134 -7.49 -13.12 -9.69
CA ALA A 134 -7.38 -14.56 -9.89
C ALA A 134 -6.24 -15.13 -9.03
N PRO A 135 -6.46 -15.26 -7.70
CA PRO A 135 -5.46 -15.86 -6.85
C PRO A 135 -5.23 -17.32 -7.25
N ASP A 136 -3.95 -17.69 -7.40
CA ASP A 136 -3.57 -19.06 -7.70
C ASP A 136 -3.65 -19.89 -6.41
N VAL A 137 -4.72 -20.64 -6.29
CA VAL A 137 -4.90 -21.63 -5.24
C VAL A 137 -4.59 -23.00 -5.81
N MET A 138 -3.74 -23.76 -5.15
CA MET A 138 -3.39 -25.12 -5.57
C MET A 138 -4.67 -25.98 -5.62
N SER A 139 -5.13 -26.26 -6.84
CA SER A 139 -6.18 -27.26 -7.07
C SER A 139 -5.63 -28.36 -7.99
N ALA A 140 -6.08 -29.58 -7.77
CA ALA A 140 -5.72 -30.74 -8.58
C ALA A 140 -6.25 -30.63 -10.04
N ASP A 141 -7.07 -29.64 -10.32
CA ASP A 141 -7.72 -29.44 -11.61
C ASP A 141 -6.96 -28.36 -12.43
N ARG A 142 -6.72 -28.65 -13.72
CA ARG A 142 -5.98 -27.79 -14.66
C ARG A 142 -6.86 -26.68 -15.25
N SER A 143 -7.68 -26.00 -14.45
CA SER A 143 -8.46 -24.88 -14.97
C SER A 143 -7.59 -23.64 -15.19
N ARG A 144 -7.68 -23.04 -16.39
CA ARG A 144 -6.97 -21.80 -16.74
C ARG A 144 -7.90 -20.60 -16.46
N THR A 145 -7.39 -19.62 -15.72
CA THR A 145 -8.09 -18.35 -15.52
C THR A 145 -7.43 -17.28 -16.38
N TYR A 146 -8.23 -16.46 -17.05
CA TYR A 146 -7.77 -15.37 -17.90
C TYR A 146 -8.29 -14.06 -17.33
N THR A 147 -7.41 -13.08 -17.15
CA THR A 147 -7.76 -11.73 -16.68
C THR A 147 -7.01 -10.67 -17.50
N VAL A 148 -7.54 -9.45 -17.52
CA VAL A 148 -6.88 -8.28 -18.15
C VAL A 148 -5.90 -7.65 -17.17
N ASP A 149 -6.21 -7.71 -15.87
CA ASP A 149 -5.36 -7.19 -14.81
C ASP A 149 -5.25 -8.21 -13.67
N ALA A 150 -4.18 -8.12 -12.88
CA ALA A 150 -3.94 -9.01 -11.76
C ALA A 150 -4.72 -8.60 -10.51
N GLY A 151 -5.17 -7.35 -10.45
CA GLY A 151 -5.87 -6.79 -9.30
C GLY A 151 -5.55 -5.35 -9.03
N GLN A 152 -5.78 -4.91 -7.81
CA GLN A 152 -5.52 -3.54 -7.35
C GLN A 152 -5.03 -3.52 -5.92
N ALA A 153 -4.34 -2.44 -5.55
CA ALA A 153 -3.91 -2.19 -4.19
C ALA A 153 -3.82 -0.69 -3.90
N THR A 154 -3.87 -0.32 -2.63
CA THR A 154 -3.60 1.03 -2.17
C THR A 154 -2.36 1.00 -1.30
N LEU A 155 -1.35 1.78 -1.67
CA LEU A 155 -0.17 2.04 -0.85
C LEU A 155 -0.49 3.20 0.10
N VAL A 156 -0.19 3.02 1.38
CA VAL A 156 -0.04 4.08 2.37
C VAL A 156 1.44 4.06 2.77
N LEU A 157 2.14 5.16 2.57
CA LEU A 157 3.56 5.28 2.89
C LEU A 157 3.76 6.37 3.94
N ARG A 158 4.35 6.02 5.06
CA ARG A 158 4.82 6.96 6.09
C ARG A 158 6.32 7.16 5.90
N ALA A 159 6.76 8.40 6.02
CA ALA A 159 8.17 8.78 6.03
C ALA A 159 8.48 9.40 7.40
N GLU A 160 9.41 8.80 8.13
CA GLU A 160 9.74 9.13 9.50
C GLU A 160 11.24 9.38 9.64
N ASP A 161 11.62 10.27 10.56
CA ASP A 161 13.02 10.31 11.03
C ASP A 161 13.31 9.01 11.81
N SER A 162 14.34 8.29 11.42
CA SER A 162 14.56 6.95 11.95
C SER A 162 15.02 6.95 13.42
N VAL A 163 15.57 8.05 13.92
CA VAL A 163 16.06 8.17 15.29
C VAL A 163 14.98 8.63 16.25
N SER A 164 14.29 9.70 15.89
CA SER A 164 13.24 10.29 16.74
C SER A 164 11.89 9.61 16.57
N GLY A 165 11.64 8.93 15.45
CA GLY A 165 10.33 8.41 15.08
C GLY A 165 9.34 9.50 14.66
N ALA A 166 9.79 10.75 14.51
CA ALA A 166 8.92 11.84 14.08
C ALA A 166 8.38 11.59 12.67
N LEU A 167 7.06 11.70 12.48
CA LEU A 167 6.42 11.60 11.19
C LEU A 167 6.71 12.87 10.38
N LEU A 168 7.40 12.73 9.26
CA LEU A 168 7.81 13.82 8.38
C LEU A 168 6.87 14.00 7.19
N GLY A 169 6.20 12.93 6.81
CA GLY A 169 5.24 12.95 5.74
C GLY A 169 4.50 11.63 5.57
N MET A 170 3.39 11.71 4.87
CA MET A 170 2.57 10.55 4.50
C MET A 170 2.08 10.71 3.06
N ALA A 171 1.98 9.60 2.34
CA ALA A 171 1.42 9.57 1.00
C ALA A 171 0.50 8.38 0.81
N VAL A 172 -0.52 8.56 -0.03
CA VAL A 172 -1.50 7.54 -0.37
C VAL A 172 -1.64 7.47 -1.89
N ASP A 173 -1.63 6.25 -2.43
CA ASP A 173 -1.81 6.05 -3.87
C ASP A 173 -2.47 4.70 -4.15
N ARG A 174 -3.54 4.71 -4.97
CA ARG A 174 -4.25 3.51 -5.40
C ARG A 174 -3.93 3.21 -6.85
N ARG A 175 -3.55 1.96 -7.12
CA ARG A 175 -3.27 1.51 -8.48
C ARG A 175 -3.79 0.12 -8.77
N GLU A 176 -4.03 -0.09 -10.05
CA GLU A 176 -4.26 -1.40 -10.62
C GLU A 176 -2.94 -2.04 -11.03
N ALA A 177 -2.78 -3.32 -10.71
CA ALA A 177 -1.69 -4.15 -11.22
C ALA A 177 -2.07 -4.61 -12.64
N ARG A 178 -1.84 -3.73 -13.63
CA ARG A 178 -2.19 -3.98 -15.02
C ARG A 178 -1.17 -4.91 -15.69
N GLY A 179 -1.68 -5.91 -16.38
CA GLY A 179 -0.92 -6.69 -17.34
C GLY A 179 -0.56 -5.90 -18.60
N THR A 180 -0.24 -6.59 -19.66
CA THR A 180 0.15 -5.99 -20.96
C THR A 180 -1.02 -5.40 -21.75
N GLY A 181 -2.22 -5.30 -21.17
CA GLY A 181 -3.44 -4.81 -21.83
C GLY A 181 -4.18 -5.87 -22.65
N PHE A 182 -3.64 -7.07 -22.77
CA PHE A 182 -4.29 -8.21 -23.42
C PHE A 182 -4.81 -9.18 -22.36
N VAL A 183 -5.89 -9.90 -22.68
CA VAL A 183 -6.37 -11.01 -21.87
C VAL A 183 -5.31 -12.09 -21.86
N THR A 184 -4.67 -12.28 -20.72
CA THR A 184 -3.58 -13.25 -20.55
C THR A 184 -3.97 -14.34 -19.58
N TRP A 185 -3.36 -15.52 -19.75
CA TRP A 185 -3.49 -16.58 -18.76
C TRP A 185 -2.90 -16.14 -17.44
N THR A 186 -3.74 -16.08 -16.42
CA THR A 186 -3.36 -15.65 -15.08
C THR A 186 -2.97 -16.84 -14.24
N ASN A 187 -1.78 -16.80 -13.68
CA ASN A 187 -1.24 -17.76 -12.73
C ASN A 187 -0.38 -17.03 -11.69
N SER A 188 0.19 -17.77 -10.75
CA SER A 188 1.07 -17.19 -9.70
C SER A 188 2.26 -16.40 -10.28
N VAL A 189 2.77 -16.79 -11.44
CA VAL A 189 3.93 -16.15 -12.09
C VAL A 189 3.52 -14.82 -12.71
N THR A 190 2.41 -14.79 -13.47
CA THR A 190 1.91 -13.55 -14.10
C THR A 190 1.42 -12.54 -13.06
N ASN A 191 0.68 -12.96 -12.05
CA ASN A 191 0.26 -12.09 -10.94
C ASN A 191 1.47 -11.48 -10.22
N ARG A 192 2.49 -12.29 -9.91
CA ARG A 192 3.72 -11.81 -9.28
C ARG A 192 4.44 -10.78 -10.15
N SER A 193 4.53 -11.02 -11.45
CA SER A 193 5.12 -10.10 -12.41
C SER A 193 4.38 -8.77 -12.48
N ASP A 194 3.03 -8.78 -12.45
CA ASP A 194 2.20 -7.59 -12.52
C ASP A 194 2.29 -6.77 -11.24
N PHE A 195 2.23 -7.42 -10.08
CA PHE A 195 2.44 -6.74 -8.79
C PHE A 195 3.88 -6.26 -8.64
N ARG A 196 4.90 -6.99 -9.13
CA ARG A 196 6.28 -6.49 -9.15
C ARG A 196 6.40 -5.19 -9.95
N ARG A 197 5.76 -5.09 -11.13
CA ARG A 197 5.73 -3.84 -11.91
C ARG A 197 5.03 -2.70 -11.16
N LEU A 198 3.93 -2.98 -10.48
CA LEU A 198 3.25 -2.02 -9.63
C LEU A 198 4.18 -1.50 -8.52
N PHE A 199 4.86 -2.40 -7.80
CA PHE A 199 5.80 -2.02 -6.74
C PHE A 199 6.98 -1.21 -7.28
N GLN A 200 7.51 -1.56 -8.46
CA GLN A 200 8.55 -0.78 -9.14
C GLN A 200 8.06 0.63 -9.49
N GLN A 201 6.83 0.76 -9.94
CA GLN A 201 6.24 2.06 -10.23
C GLN A 201 6.12 2.90 -8.95
N TRP A 202 5.63 2.33 -7.85
CA TRP A 202 5.57 3.02 -6.57
C TRP A 202 6.95 3.41 -6.05
N ALA A 203 7.91 2.50 -6.05
CA ALA A 203 9.28 2.81 -5.62
C ALA A 203 9.87 3.98 -6.40
N LYS A 204 9.74 4.00 -7.74
CA LYS A 204 10.22 5.09 -8.59
C LYS A 204 9.50 6.42 -8.31
N ILE A 205 8.21 6.39 -8.01
CA ILE A 205 7.46 7.60 -7.63
C ILE A 205 7.95 8.12 -6.27
N CYS A 206 8.18 7.24 -5.30
CA CYS A 206 8.70 7.59 -3.98
C CYS A 206 10.11 8.20 -4.08
N ILE A 207 11.00 7.58 -4.86
CA ILE A 207 12.36 8.09 -5.10
C ILE A 207 12.30 9.50 -5.70
N LYS A 208 11.53 9.66 -6.78
CA LYS A 208 11.40 10.97 -7.43
C LYS A 208 10.76 12.01 -6.51
N GLY A 209 9.80 11.61 -5.68
CA GLY A 209 9.20 12.46 -4.66
C GLY A 209 10.23 12.89 -3.63
N LEU A 210 11.06 11.98 -3.13
CA LEU A 210 12.13 12.28 -2.18
C LEU A 210 13.19 13.22 -2.78
N ASP A 211 13.58 13.00 -4.03
CA ASP A 211 14.52 13.89 -4.73
C ASP A 211 13.95 15.31 -4.90
N GLU A 212 12.66 15.42 -5.25
CA GLU A 212 11.95 16.71 -5.34
C GLU A 212 11.84 17.40 -3.96
N LEU A 213 11.58 16.65 -2.89
CA LEU A 213 11.56 17.17 -1.52
C LEU A 213 12.93 17.66 -1.08
N LYS A 214 14.01 16.93 -1.39
CA LYS A 214 15.39 17.37 -1.13
C LYS A 214 15.71 18.68 -1.86
N ALA A 215 15.30 18.77 -3.12
CA ALA A 215 15.54 19.98 -3.92
C ALA A 215 14.74 21.20 -3.40
N ALA A 216 13.56 20.97 -2.82
CA ALA A 216 12.69 22.00 -2.26
C ALA A 216 12.93 22.29 -0.77
N SER A 217 13.82 21.53 -0.11
CA SER A 217 14.05 21.64 1.34
C SER A 217 14.77 22.92 1.74
N PRO A 218 14.42 23.51 2.93
CA PRO A 218 13.38 23.06 3.84
C PRO A 218 11.98 23.23 3.24
N VAL A 219 11.08 22.28 3.52
CA VAL A 219 9.72 22.27 2.97
C VAL A 219 8.95 23.47 3.52
N SER A 220 8.53 24.35 2.64
CA SER A 220 7.64 25.48 3.01
C SER A 220 6.21 25.00 3.24
N PRO A 221 5.46 25.65 4.17
CA PRO A 221 4.07 25.32 4.42
C PRO A 221 3.16 25.63 3.23
#